data_4683238cf0bd5e30ebfee231351cf2b5
#
_entry.id   4683238cf0bd5e30ebfee231351cf2b5
#
_cell.length_a   1.000
_cell.length_b   1.000
_cell.length_c   1.000
_cell.angle_alpha   90.00
_cell.angle_beta   90.00
_cell.angle_gamma   90.00
#
_symmetry.space_group_name_H-M   'P 1'
#
loop_
_entity.id
_entity.type
_entity.pdbx_description
1 polymer ?
#
loop_
_entity_poly.entity_id
_entity_poly.type
_entity_poly.pdbx_seq_one_letter_code
_entity_poly.pdbx_strand_id
1 'polypeptide(L)'
;ITKLDSRSQVYSLVNGVGRTEGRPIGALYSIPFAGLTEEGLPTFFIDAEHTQVVGPGNYAAIYFQEYENIDYLKYEGTIDPKITGSFGNTFSWKGLKLNVFFTYSFGNVLRLDNLCPVYSSDYSDLTASMKEMKNRWMVPGDENVTTIPSIPTVRQMREIDALSNAYSAYNYSTERVAKGDFIRLKELSLAYDLPKKVFEGQKAVSSFGVKFSATNLWLAYADKKLNGRDPEYYNTGGVSSPNPRQFTLTVKLGF
;
A
#
# COMPACT_ATOMS: atom_id res chain seq x y z
N ILE A 1 8.32 -12.79 29.64
CA ILE A 1 7.47 -11.82 28.93
C ILE A 1 7.53 -10.55 29.76
N THR A 2 8.33 -9.59 29.29
CA THR A 2 8.43 -8.28 29.94
C THR A 2 7.12 -7.56 29.71
N LYS A 3 6.37 -7.26 30.77
CA LYS A 3 5.22 -6.36 30.70
C LYS A 3 5.74 -5.03 30.15
N LEU A 4 5.26 -4.63 28.99
CA LEU A 4 5.55 -3.31 28.44
C LEU A 4 4.74 -2.29 29.24
N ASP A 5 5.43 -1.59 30.11
CA ASP A 5 4.83 -0.61 31.04
C ASP A 5 4.74 0.80 30.43
N SER A 6 5.10 0.96 29.16
CA SER A 6 5.04 2.25 28.46
C SER A 6 3.87 2.28 27.49
N ARG A 7 2.88 3.10 27.78
CA ARG A 7 1.82 3.45 26.83
C ARG A 7 2.48 4.19 25.67
N SER A 8 2.19 3.75 24.46
CA SER A 8 2.70 4.42 23.27
C SER A 8 1.85 5.65 22.96
N GLN A 9 2.51 6.73 22.53
CA GLN A 9 1.84 7.93 22.05
C GLN A 9 1.02 7.65 20.78
N VAL A 10 0.00 8.47 20.53
CA VAL A 10 -0.78 8.48 19.28
C VAL A 10 0.12 8.42 18.06
N TYR A 11 1.16 9.27 17.99
CA TYR A 11 2.11 9.31 16.89
C TYR A 11 2.78 7.95 16.62
N SER A 12 3.23 7.26 17.67
CA SER A 12 3.88 5.96 17.54
C SER A 12 2.90 4.88 17.06
N LEU A 13 1.66 4.92 17.54
CA LEU A 13 0.62 3.96 17.16
C LEU A 13 0.18 4.12 15.69
N VAL A 14 -0.04 5.35 15.25
CA VAL A 14 -0.46 5.62 13.85
C VAL A 14 0.66 5.39 12.85
N ASN A 15 1.92 5.43 13.28
CA ASN A 15 3.08 5.08 12.45
C ASN A 15 3.42 3.57 12.45
N GLY A 16 2.72 2.76 13.26
CA GLY A 16 2.95 1.32 13.34
C GLY A 16 4.23 0.91 14.07
N VAL A 17 4.85 1.84 14.82
CA VAL A 17 6.03 1.56 15.67
C VAL A 17 5.67 1.44 17.15
N GLY A 18 4.47 1.92 17.51
CA GLY A 18 3.93 1.80 18.86
C GLY A 18 3.56 0.36 19.21
N ARG A 19 3.54 0.06 20.49
CA ARG A 19 3.20 -1.27 21.01
C ARG A 19 2.02 -1.17 21.96
N THR A 20 1.08 -2.10 21.81
CA THR A 20 -0.10 -2.21 22.66
C THR A 20 -0.20 -3.62 23.18
N GLU A 21 -0.54 -3.78 24.45
CA GLU A 21 -0.73 -5.10 25.06
C GLU A 21 -1.83 -5.88 24.32
N GLY A 22 -1.57 -7.16 24.03
CA GLY A 22 -2.52 -8.03 23.32
C GLY A 22 -2.58 -7.81 21.81
N ARG A 23 -1.74 -6.95 21.24
CA ARG A 23 -1.66 -6.72 19.80
C ARG A 23 -0.30 -7.16 19.24
N PRO A 24 -0.24 -7.55 17.95
CA PRO A 24 1.03 -7.92 17.31
C PRO A 24 1.99 -6.72 17.23
N ILE A 25 3.29 -7.03 17.18
CA ILE A 25 4.31 -6.05 16.80
C ILE A 25 4.00 -5.61 15.37
N GLY A 26 4.00 -4.31 15.09
CA GLY A 26 3.57 -3.79 13.78
C GLY A 26 2.05 -3.60 13.67
N ALA A 27 1.33 -3.57 14.79
CA ALA A 27 -0.06 -3.13 14.82
C ALA A 27 -0.18 -1.71 14.28
N LEU A 28 -1.03 -1.52 13.29
CA LEU A 28 -1.31 -0.23 12.67
C LEU A 28 -2.62 0.32 13.19
N TYR A 29 -2.59 1.58 13.63
CA TYR A 29 -3.76 2.32 14.10
C TYR A 29 -4.02 3.51 13.20
N SER A 30 -5.26 3.97 13.13
CA SER A 30 -5.68 5.12 12.34
C SER A 30 -6.56 6.04 13.15
N ILE A 31 -6.53 7.34 12.82
CA ILE A 31 -7.46 8.33 13.32
C ILE A 31 -8.76 8.18 12.53
N PRO A 32 -9.92 7.94 13.18
CA PRO A 32 -11.19 7.79 12.48
C PRO A 32 -11.57 9.07 11.75
N PHE A 33 -11.73 8.97 10.43
CA PHE A 33 -12.15 10.08 9.59
C PHE A 33 -13.67 10.26 9.64
N ALA A 34 -14.14 11.47 9.89
CA ALA A 34 -15.56 11.76 9.99
C ALA A 34 -16.15 12.36 8.70
N GLY A 35 -15.30 12.82 7.78
CA GLY A 35 -15.72 13.43 6.53
C GLY A 35 -15.03 14.77 6.25
N LEU A 36 -15.53 15.48 5.26
CA LEU A 36 -15.09 16.83 4.92
C LEU A 36 -16.17 17.85 5.30
N THR A 37 -15.76 19.06 5.62
CA THR A 37 -16.68 20.21 5.74
C THR A 37 -17.12 20.69 4.36
N GLU A 38 -18.12 21.59 4.31
CA GLU A 38 -18.53 22.31 3.08
C GLU A 38 -17.42 23.13 2.43
N GLU A 39 -16.33 23.39 3.16
CA GLU A 39 -15.12 24.06 2.69
C GLU A 39 -13.99 23.07 2.31
N GLY A 40 -14.27 21.77 2.38
CA GLY A 40 -13.33 20.71 2.05
C GLY A 40 -12.25 20.47 3.10
N LEU A 41 -12.45 20.92 4.34
CA LEU A 41 -11.51 20.68 5.43
C LEU A 41 -11.80 19.34 6.11
N PRO A 42 -10.79 18.55 6.49
CA PRO A 42 -10.99 17.23 7.07
C PRO A 42 -11.51 17.30 8.50
N THR A 43 -12.40 16.36 8.86
CA THR A 43 -12.94 16.20 10.22
C THR A 43 -12.68 14.79 10.74
N PHE A 44 -12.59 14.65 12.07
CA PHE A 44 -12.20 13.39 12.71
C PHE A 44 -13.03 13.12 13.95
N PHE A 45 -13.23 11.85 14.28
CA PHE A 45 -13.74 11.44 15.57
C PHE A 45 -12.59 11.30 16.58
N ILE A 46 -12.80 11.80 17.80
CA ILE A 46 -11.80 11.77 18.89
C ILE A 46 -12.32 11.04 20.13
N ASP A 47 -13.39 10.29 20.00
CA ASP A 47 -13.95 9.44 21.03
C ASP A 47 -14.22 8.04 20.48
N ALA A 48 -14.21 7.03 21.37
CA ALA A 48 -14.43 5.65 21.00
C ALA A 48 -15.85 5.37 20.44
N GLU A 49 -16.81 6.19 20.82
CA GLU A 49 -18.23 6.08 20.41
C GLU A 49 -18.52 6.81 19.09
N HIS A 50 -17.53 7.54 18.54
CA HIS A 50 -17.67 8.35 17.32
C HIS A 50 -18.79 9.40 17.41
N THR A 51 -18.95 10.02 18.57
CA THR A 51 -19.96 11.07 18.82
C THR A 51 -19.36 12.46 18.78
N GLN A 52 -18.07 12.59 19.11
CA GLN A 52 -17.36 13.88 19.12
C GLN A 52 -16.56 14.07 17.84
N VAL A 53 -16.97 15.06 17.05
CA VAL A 53 -16.27 15.43 15.81
C VAL A 53 -15.40 16.64 16.04
N VAL A 54 -14.13 16.53 15.66
CA VAL A 54 -13.18 17.62 15.61
C VAL A 54 -13.10 18.18 14.20
N GLY A 55 -13.24 19.49 14.09
CA GLY A 55 -13.22 20.24 12.84
C GLY A 55 -12.61 21.63 13.00
N PRO A 56 -12.87 22.54 12.05
CA PRO A 56 -12.42 23.92 12.13
C PRO A 56 -12.82 24.58 13.47
N GLY A 57 -11.82 25.18 14.14
CA GLY A 57 -12.00 25.76 15.47
C GLY A 57 -11.61 24.88 16.65
N ASN A 58 -11.38 23.58 16.45
CA ASN A 58 -10.94 22.67 17.53
C ASN A 58 -9.87 21.65 17.10
N TYR A 59 -9.08 21.90 16.05
CA TYR A 59 -8.03 20.98 15.60
C TYR A 59 -6.90 20.79 16.61
N ALA A 60 -6.74 21.71 17.56
CA ALA A 60 -5.80 21.57 18.66
C ALA A 60 -6.08 20.33 19.54
N ALA A 61 -7.34 19.84 19.55
CA ALA A 61 -7.69 18.60 20.25
C ALA A 61 -7.04 17.35 19.64
N ILE A 62 -6.53 17.42 18.40
CA ILE A 62 -5.74 16.34 17.78
C ILE A 62 -4.30 16.46 18.28
N TYR A 63 -4.01 15.78 19.39
CA TYR A 63 -2.70 15.86 20.03
C TYR A 63 -1.91 14.55 19.84
N PHE A 64 -0.93 14.58 18.95
CA PHE A 64 -0.15 13.39 18.57
C PHE A 64 0.76 12.84 19.67
N GLN A 65 1.03 13.62 20.70
CA GLN A 65 1.84 13.20 21.87
C GLN A 65 0.95 12.69 23.03
N GLU A 66 -0.34 12.54 22.81
CA GLU A 66 -1.27 12.00 23.79
C GLU A 66 -0.97 10.54 24.10
N TYR A 67 -1.10 10.15 25.37
CA TYR A 67 -0.88 8.79 25.89
C TYR A 67 -2.13 8.19 26.53
N GLU A 68 -3.00 9.05 27.06
CA GLU A 68 -4.12 8.61 27.90
C GLU A 68 -5.38 8.42 27.09
N ASN A 69 -5.67 9.35 26.20
CA ASN A 69 -6.85 9.33 25.35
C ASN A 69 -6.51 8.77 23.97
N ILE A 70 -6.33 7.46 23.88
CA ILE A 70 -5.99 6.74 22.64
C ILE A 70 -7.09 5.79 22.17
N ASP A 71 -8.18 5.68 22.95
CA ASP A 71 -9.25 4.68 22.72
C ASP A 71 -10.08 4.97 21.47
N TYR A 72 -10.01 6.21 20.97
CA TYR A 72 -10.64 6.59 19.69
C TYR A 72 -9.91 6.01 18.48
N LEU A 73 -8.64 5.60 18.62
CA LEU A 73 -7.86 5.09 17.50
C LEU A 73 -8.41 3.75 17.04
N LYS A 74 -8.68 3.66 15.74
CA LYS A 74 -9.10 2.41 15.11
C LYS A 74 -7.90 1.49 14.86
N TYR A 75 -7.96 0.27 15.38
CA TYR A 75 -7.01 -0.77 15.01
C TYR A 75 -7.34 -1.29 13.60
N GLU A 76 -6.43 -1.11 12.65
CA GLU A 76 -6.61 -1.51 11.25
C GLU A 76 -6.11 -2.93 10.96
N GLY A 77 -5.15 -3.42 11.73
CA GLY A 77 -4.51 -4.71 11.52
C GLY A 77 -3.01 -4.67 11.77
N THR A 78 -2.30 -5.61 11.19
CA THR A 78 -0.83 -5.67 11.25
C THR A 78 -0.23 -5.35 9.88
N ILE A 79 0.95 -4.73 9.89
CA ILE A 79 1.74 -4.50 8.66
C ILE A 79 2.37 -5.80 8.14
N ASP A 80 2.52 -6.80 9.00
CA ASP A 80 3.08 -8.10 8.64
C ASP A 80 1.98 -9.03 8.07
N PRO A 81 2.21 -9.67 6.93
CA PRO A 81 1.24 -10.60 6.37
C PRO A 81 1.04 -11.82 7.26
N LYS A 82 -0.20 -12.25 7.42
CA LYS A 82 -0.56 -13.46 8.18
C LYS A 82 -0.33 -14.74 7.39
N ILE A 83 -0.50 -14.67 6.08
CA ILE A 83 -0.38 -15.82 5.17
C ILE A 83 0.40 -15.37 3.95
N THR A 84 1.51 -16.06 3.69
CA THR A 84 2.28 -15.92 2.45
C THR A 84 2.49 -17.29 1.84
N GLY A 85 2.50 -17.36 0.52
CA GLY A 85 2.73 -18.62 -0.14
C GLY A 85 2.82 -18.51 -1.64
N SER A 86 2.92 -19.67 -2.27
CA SER A 86 2.99 -19.77 -3.72
C SER A 86 2.22 -20.98 -4.23
N PHE A 87 1.77 -20.90 -5.46
CA PHE A 87 1.15 -21.98 -6.19
C PHE A 87 1.75 -22.05 -7.58
N GLY A 88 2.22 -23.23 -7.98
CA GLY A 88 2.78 -23.46 -9.29
C GLY A 88 2.25 -24.73 -9.92
N ASN A 89 2.13 -24.71 -11.25
CA ASN A 89 1.76 -25.88 -12.01
C ASN A 89 2.58 -25.96 -13.30
N THR A 90 2.95 -27.18 -13.68
CA THR A 90 3.66 -27.47 -14.93
C THR A 90 2.83 -28.46 -15.77
N PHE A 91 2.43 -28.00 -16.92
CA PHE A 91 1.71 -28.81 -17.91
C PHE A 91 2.73 -29.28 -18.97
N SER A 92 2.77 -30.58 -19.22
CA SER A 92 3.67 -31.18 -20.20
C SER A 92 2.87 -31.96 -21.24
N TRP A 93 3.15 -31.68 -22.53
CA TRP A 93 2.51 -32.38 -23.63
C TRP A 93 3.43 -32.44 -24.87
N LYS A 94 3.78 -33.62 -25.32
CA LYS A 94 4.56 -33.88 -26.56
C LYS A 94 5.80 -33.00 -26.72
N GLY A 95 6.59 -32.83 -25.66
CA GLY A 95 7.81 -31.99 -25.67
C GLY A 95 7.58 -30.52 -25.31
N LEU A 96 6.34 -30.06 -25.30
CA LEU A 96 5.96 -28.75 -24.83
C LEU A 96 5.77 -28.76 -23.30
N LYS A 97 6.35 -27.79 -22.60
CA LYS A 97 6.18 -27.59 -21.15
C LYS A 97 5.77 -26.16 -20.87
N LEU A 98 4.60 -25.98 -20.27
CA LEU A 98 4.11 -24.72 -19.78
C LEU A 98 4.20 -24.72 -18.26
N ASN A 99 4.96 -23.77 -17.70
CA ASN A 99 5.04 -23.56 -16.26
C ASN A 99 4.39 -22.23 -15.92
N VAL A 100 3.52 -22.25 -14.92
CA VAL A 100 2.81 -21.07 -14.38
C VAL A 100 3.03 -21.04 -12.88
N PHE A 101 3.52 -19.91 -12.36
CA PHE A 101 3.86 -19.78 -10.96
C PHE A 101 3.32 -18.47 -10.38
N PHE A 102 2.47 -18.59 -9.36
CA PHE A 102 1.89 -17.49 -8.63
C PHE A 102 2.49 -17.37 -7.23
N THR A 103 2.57 -16.14 -6.74
CA THR A 103 2.82 -15.83 -5.33
C THR A 103 1.66 -15.02 -4.78
N TYR A 104 1.41 -15.17 -3.49
CA TYR A 104 0.36 -14.44 -2.80
C TYR A 104 0.77 -14.06 -1.38
N SER A 105 0.17 -12.99 -0.90
CA SER A 105 0.31 -12.51 0.48
C SER A 105 -1.03 -11.94 0.93
N PHE A 106 -1.45 -12.26 2.17
CA PHE A 106 -2.75 -11.85 2.70
C PHE A 106 -2.68 -11.52 4.19
N GLY A 107 -3.59 -10.64 4.61
CA GLY A 107 -3.88 -10.37 6.00
C GLY A 107 -3.04 -9.27 6.63
N ASN A 108 -2.37 -8.46 5.81
CA ASN A 108 -1.69 -7.25 6.26
C ASN A 108 -2.39 -5.98 5.75
N VAL A 109 -2.06 -4.87 6.41
CA VAL A 109 -2.51 -3.53 6.02
C VAL A 109 -1.31 -2.63 5.77
N LEU A 110 -1.49 -1.64 4.91
CA LEU A 110 -0.46 -0.70 4.52
C LEU A 110 -0.95 0.73 4.75
N ARG A 111 -0.08 1.58 5.32
CA ARG A 111 -0.31 3.02 5.34
C ARG A 111 0.03 3.58 3.96
N LEU A 112 -0.91 4.28 3.33
CA LEU A 112 -0.66 5.00 2.08
C LEU A 112 0.28 6.18 2.33
N ASP A 113 1.06 6.55 1.30
CA ASP A 113 1.96 7.70 1.40
C ASP A 113 1.20 8.98 1.71
N ASN A 114 1.87 9.92 2.34
CA ASN A 114 1.31 11.21 2.70
C ASN A 114 0.80 11.94 1.46
N LEU A 115 -0.48 12.25 1.46
CA LEU A 115 -1.13 12.98 0.37
C LEU A 115 -1.00 14.49 0.56
N CYS A 116 -1.04 14.92 1.81
CA CYS A 116 -1.02 16.32 2.19
C CYS A 116 0.31 16.64 2.88
N PRO A 117 1.19 17.45 2.28
CA PRO A 117 2.42 17.91 2.93
C PRO A 117 2.09 18.83 4.09
N VAL A 118 2.62 18.49 5.28
CA VAL A 118 2.29 19.18 6.55
C VAL A 118 3.01 20.49 6.74
N TYR A 119 4.21 20.62 6.16
CA TYR A 119 5.13 21.71 6.47
C TYR A 119 5.41 22.64 5.29
N SER A 120 4.85 22.42 4.14
CA SER A 120 5.03 23.27 2.98
C SER A 120 3.94 24.34 2.97
N SER A 121 4.31 25.58 3.26
CA SER A 121 3.48 26.76 2.98
C SER A 121 3.43 27.07 1.49
N ASP A 122 4.28 26.42 0.71
CA ASP A 122 4.41 26.64 -0.72
C ASP A 122 3.90 25.40 -1.47
N TYR A 123 2.61 25.41 -1.78
CA TYR A 123 1.96 24.37 -2.58
C TYR A 123 2.35 24.43 -4.07
N SER A 124 3.25 25.34 -4.46
CA SER A 124 3.77 25.42 -5.82
C SER A 124 4.60 24.19 -6.18
N ASP A 125 5.20 23.50 -5.18
CA ASP A 125 5.93 22.25 -5.35
C ASP A 125 5.03 21.01 -5.50
N LEU A 126 3.72 21.18 -5.58
CA LEU A 126 2.77 20.13 -5.95
C LEU A 126 2.96 19.55 -7.37
N THR A 127 4.00 19.97 -8.07
CA THR A 127 4.38 19.37 -9.37
C THR A 127 4.62 17.87 -9.29
N ALA A 128 5.00 17.35 -8.11
CA ALA A 128 5.11 15.93 -7.81
C ALA A 128 3.88 15.36 -7.09
N SER A 129 2.73 16.04 -7.13
CA SER A 129 1.54 15.62 -6.41
C SER A 129 1.03 14.26 -6.90
N MET A 130 0.53 13.48 -5.97
CA MET A 130 -0.02 12.16 -6.28
C MET A 130 -1.22 12.27 -7.20
N LYS A 131 -1.39 11.28 -8.05
CA LYS A 131 -2.52 11.17 -8.98
C LYS A 131 -3.87 11.30 -8.26
N GLU A 132 -3.94 10.88 -7.00
CA GLU A 132 -5.11 10.97 -6.13
C GLU A 132 -5.60 12.40 -5.93
N MET A 133 -4.69 13.39 -5.88
CA MET A 133 -5.03 14.80 -5.70
C MET A 133 -5.93 15.38 -6.80
N LYS A 134 -6.07 14.69 -7.93
CA LYS A 134 -7.02 15.09 -8.99
C LYS A 134 -8.48 14.98 -8.53
N ASN A 135 -8.72 14.09 -7.56
CA ASN A 135 -10.05 13.82 -7.01
C ASN A 135 -10.30 14.54 -5.68
N ARG A 136 -9.47 15.53 -5.34
CA ARG A 136 -9.66 16.32 -4.12
C ARG A 136 -10.92 17.17 -4.19
N TRP A 137 -11.42 17.57 -3.04
CA TRP A 137 -12.47 18.57 -2.95
C TRP A 137 -12.05 19.89 -3.63
N MET A 138 -12.89 20.48 -4.45
CA MET A 138 -12.66 21.72 -5.19
C MET A 138 -13.79 22.73 -5.06
N VAL A 139 -15.02 22.27 -4.94
CA VAL A 139 -16.21 23.11 -4.85
C VAL A 139 -17.20 22.57 -3.81
N PRO A 140 -18.04 23.42 -3.19
CA PRO A 140 -19.09 22.97 -2.28
C PRO A 140 -19.98 21.90 -2.93
N GLY A 141 -20.25 20.80 -2.20
CA GLY A 141 -20.93 19.62 -2.68
C GLY A 141 -19.99 18.43 -2.94
N ASP A 142 -18.71 18.70 -3.20
CA ASP A 142 -17.72 17.63 -3.42
C ASP A 142 -17.48 16.81 -2.14
N GLU A 143 -17.76 17.32 -0.94
CA GLU A 143 -17.68 16.59 0.33
C GLU A 143 -18.55 15.33 0.37
N ASN A 144 -19.57 15.26 -0.50
CA ASN A 144 -20.43 14.09 -0.63
C ASN A 144 -19.90 13.03 -1.62
N VAL A 145 -18.87 13.35 -2.40
CA VAL A 145 -18.35 12.46 -3.46
C VAL A 145 -16.87 12.14 -3.31
N THR A 146 -16.11 12.94 -2.55
CA THR A 146 -14.70 12.68 -2.26
C THR A 146 -14.40 12.69 -0.78
N THR A 147 -13.38 11.92 -0.37
CA THR A 147 -12.82 11.94 0.98
C THR A 147 -11.48 12.68 1.03
N ILE A 148 -10.99 13.21 -0.11
CA ILE A 148 -9.71 13.88 -0.20
C ILE A 148 -9.89 15.37 0.06
N PRO A 149 -9.24 15.94 1.09
CA PRO A 149 -9.43 17.34 1.47
C PRO A 149 -8.99 18.32 0.38
N SER A 150 -9.50 19.55 0.49
CA SER A 150 -9.07 20.68 -0.30
C SER A 150 -7.59 21.02 -0.02
N ILE A 151 -6.95 21.74 -0.93
CA ILE A 151 -5.66 22.39 -0.64
C ILE A 151 -5.98 23.66 0.15
N PRO A 152 -5.47 23.80 1.41
CA PRO A 152 -5.80 24.95 2.22
C PRO A 152 -5.19 26.21 1.63
N THR A 153 -5.92 27.29 1.66
CA THR A 153 -5.41 28.62 1.29
C THR A 153 -4.48 29.15 2.36
N VAL A 154 -3.58 30.07 1.98
CA VAL A 154 -2.70 30.78 2.95
C VAL A 154 -3.53 31.48 4.04
N ARG A 155 -4.70 31.99 3.70
CA ARG A 155 -5.62 32.60 4.64
C ARG A 155 -6.12 31.59 5.68
N GLN A 156 -6.63 30.42 5.23
CA GLN A 156 -7.08 29.36 6.14
C GLN A 156 -5.97 28.87 7.06
N MET A 157 -4.74 28.73 6.55
CA MET A 157 -3.57 28.33 7.35
C MET A 157 -3.20 29.35 8.45
N ARG A 158 -3.57 30.62 8.29
CA ARG A 158 -3.33 31.66 9.29
C ARG A 158 -4.50 31.86 10.25
N GLU A 159 -5.73 31.71 9.77
CA GLU A 159 -6.95 32.01 10.54
C GLU A 159 -7.47 30.80 11.34
N ILE A 160 -7.19 29.57 10.86
CA ILE A 160 -7.66 28.35 11.53
C ILE A 160 -6.54 27.79 12.37
N ASP A 161 -6.72 27.84 13.69
CA ASP A 161 -5.74 27.28 14.62
C ASP A 161 -5.53 25.79 14.41
N ALA A 162 -4.27 25.36 14.50
CA ALA A 162 -3.85 23.96 14.37
C ALA A 162 -4.32 23.24 13.08
N LEU A 163 -4.61 23.98 11.98
CA LEU A 163 -5.02 23.37 10.71
C LEU A 163 -3.99 22.38 10.19
N SER A 164 -2.70 22.59 10.42
CA SER A 164 -1.63 21.67 10.09
C SER A 164 -1.79 20.29 10.77
N ASN A 165 -2.33 20.27 12.00
CA ASN A 165 -2.62 19.02 12.70
C ASN A 165 -3.72 18.22 11.98
N ALA A 166 -4.73 18.89 11.43
CA ALA A 166 -5.80 18.25 10.68
C ALA A 166 -5.29 17.57 9.40
N TYR A 167 -4.42 18.23 8.65
CA TYR A 167 -3.81 17.63 7.45
C TYR A 167 -2.82 16.51 7.78
N SER A 168 -2.11 16.63 8.91
CA SER A 168 -1.31 15.53 9.45
C SER A 168 -2.20 14.34 9.84
N ALA A 169 -3.29 14.60 10.55
CA ALA A 169 -4.25 13.59 10.97
C ALA A 169 -4.89 12.88 9.77
N TYR A 170 -5.17 13.60 8.69
CA TYR A 170 -5.66 13.00 7.45
C TYR A 170 -4.68 11.96 6.89
N ASN A 171 -3.37 12.25 6.88
CA ASN A 171 -2.35 11.30 6.44
C ASN A 171 -2.30 10.03 7.31
N TYR A 172 -2.76 10.11 8.56
CA TYR A 172 -2.85 9.00 9.50
C TYR A 172 -4.28 8.47 9.71
N SER A 173 -5.23 8.94 8.89
CA SER A 173 -6.64 8.56 9.03
C SER A 173 -6.95 7.17 8.44
N THR A 174 -8.17 6.71 8.72
CA THR A 174 -8.76 5.48 8.14
C THR A 174 -8.82 5.51 6.62
N GLU A 175 -8.88 6.71 6.01
CA GLU A 175 -8.85 6.87 4.55
C GLU A 175 -7.49 6.55 3.94
N ARG A 176 -6.42 6.65 4.73
CA ARG A 176 -5.04 6.42 4.28
C ARG A 176 -4.52 5.03 4.63
N VAL A 177 -5.42 4.04 4.74
CA VAL A 177 -5.08 2.62 4.92
C VAL A 177 -5.66 1.80 3.78
N ALA A 178 -4.83 0.92 3.24
CA ALA A 178 -5.20 -0.07 2.22
C ALA A 178 -4.85 -1.47 2.71
N LYS A 179 -5.49 -2.49 2.12
CA LYS A 179 -5.06 -3.88 2.31
C LYS A 179 -3.77 -4.12 1.54
N GLY A 180 -2.82 -4.79 2.20
CA GLY A 180 -1.57 -5.22 1.58
C GLY A 180 -1.69 -6.55 0.82
N ASP A 181 -2.90 -7.09 0.73
CA ASP A 181 -3.19 -8.34 0.07
C ASP A 181 -2.88 -8.30 -1.43
N PHE A 182 -2.20 -9.33 -1.94
CA PHE A 182 -1.96 -9.44 -3.37
C PHE A 182 -1.86 -10.88 -3.89
N ILE A 183 -2.10 -11.04 -5.17
CA ILE A 183 -1.79 -12.22 -5.97
C ILE A 183 -1.01 -11.78 -7.20
N ARG A 184 0.13 -12.40 -7.44
CA ARG A 184 1.05 -12.05 -8.54
C ARG A 184 1.37 -13.27 -9.40
N LEU A 185 1.29 -13.12 -10.71
CA LEU A 185 1.91 -14.05 -11.66
C LEU A 185 3.42 -13.79 -11.68
N LYS A 186 4.16 -14.59 -10.91
CA LYS A 186 5.60 -14.42 -10.69
C LYS A 186 6.42 -14.91 -11.87
N GLU A 187 6.06 -16.08 -12.44
CA GLU A 187 6.71 -16.66 -13.60
C GLU A 187 5.70 -17.33 -14.52
N LEU A 188 5.90 -17.11 -15.81
CA LEU A 188 5.29 -17.87 -16.89
C LEU A 188 6.42 -18.31 -17.80
N SER A 189 6.55 -19.62 -18.06
CA SER A 189 7.53 -20.10 -19.03
C SER A 189 6.96 -21.17 -19.93
N LEU A 190 7.36 -21.10 -21.20
CA LEU A 190 7.02 -22.04 -22.23
C LEU A 190 8.32 -22.64 -22.78
N ALA A 191 8.49 -23.93 -22.64
CA ALA A 191 9.66 -24.63 -23.18
C ALA A 191 9.20 -25.69 -24.19
N TYR A 192 10.00 -25.87 -25.21
CA TYR A 192 9.81 -26.93 -26.19
C TYR A 192 11.14 -27.67 -26.43
N ASP A 193 11.13 -28.94 -26.14
CA ASP A 193 12.24 -29.84 -26.41
C ASP A 193 11.90 -30.67 -27.67
N LEU A 194 12.74 -30.58 -28.69
CA LEU A 194 12.56 -31.39 -29.92
C LEU A 194 12.67 -32.88 -29.60
N PRO A 195 11.80 -33.72 -30.22
CA PRO A 195 11.90 -35.16 -30.06
C PRO A 195 13.25 -35.72 -30.50
N LYS A 196 13.81 -36.67 -29.75
CA LYS A 196 15.10 -37.28 -30.03
C LYS A 196 15.20 -37.86 -31.44
N LYS A 197 14.08 -38.32 -32.02
CA LYS A 197 13.97 -38.83 -33.38
C LYS A 197 14.49 -37.87 -34.46
N VAL A 198 14.43 -36.55 -34.20
CA VAL A 198 14.91 -35.53 -35.14
C VAL A 198 16.42 -35.57 -35.29
N PHE A 199 17.13 -36.13 -34.29
CA PHE A 199 18.59 -36.16 -34.22
C PHE A 199 19.17 -37.56 -34.53
N GLU A 200 18.29 -38.54 -34.80
CA GLU A 200 18.75 -39.88 -35.20
C GLU A 200 19.53 -39.80 -36.53
N GLY A 201 20.79 -40.20 -36.50
CA GLY A 201 21.69 -40.11 -37.66
C GLY A 201 22.57 -38.85 -37.73
N GLN A 202 22.38 -37.89 -36.85
CA GLN A 202 23.29 -36.72 -36.78
C GLN A 202 24.39 -36.93 -35.72
N LYS A 203 25.66 -36.70 -36.09
CA LYS A 203 26.81 -36.89 -35.18
C LYS A 203 27.15 -35.63 -34.37
N ALA A 204 26.64 -34.45 -34.77
CA ALA A 204 27.05 -33.15 -34.22
C ALA A 204 26.11 -32.61 -33.19
N VAL A 205 24.80 -32.89 -33.24
CA VAL A 205 23.81 -32.39 -32.32
C VAL A 205 22.93 -33.53 -31.80
N SER A 206 22.87 -33.68 -30.49
CA SER A 206 22.08 -34.73 -29.80
C SER A 206 20.77 -34.26 -29.26
N SER A 207 20.62 -32.97 -29.01
CA SER A 207 19.36 -32.38 -28.49
C SER A 207 19.26 -30.87 -28.80
N PHE A 208 18.04 -30.43 -28.96
CA PHE A 208 17.71 -28.99 -29.11
C PHE A 208 16.46 -28.67 -28.30
N GLY A 209 16.53 -27.59 -27.55
CA GLY A 209 15.39 -27.06 -26.80
C GLY A 209 15.39 -25.55 -26.78
N VAL A 210 14.19 -24.99 -26.75
CA VAL A 210 13.97 -23.55 -26.62
C VAL A 210 13.07 -23.31 -25.43
N LYS A 211 13.43 -22.36 -24.56
CA LYS A 211 12.58 -21.91 -23.47
C LYS A 211 12.41 -20.40 -23.55
N PHE A 212 11.18 -19.94 -23.58
CA PHE A 212 10.80 -18.56 -23.32
C PHE A 212 10.31 -18.46 -21.88
N SER A 213 10.81 -17.51 -21.10
CA SER A 213 10.34 -17.25 -19.75
C SER A 213 10.13 -15.76 -19.55
N ALA A 214 9.08 -15.46 -18.80
CA ALA A 214 8.73 -14.10 -18.41
C ALA A 214 8.47 -14.06 -16.91
N THR A 215 9.06 -13.09 -16.22
CA THR A 215 8.92 -12.92 -14.77
C THR A 215 8.33 -11.57 -14.41
N ASN A 216 7.68 -11.50 -13.23
CA ASN A 216 6.98 -10.32 -12.72
C ASN A 216 5.93 -9.75 -13.68
N LEU A 217 5.20 -10.63 -14.37
CA LEU A 217 4.34 -10.25 -15.48
C LEU A 217 3.14 -9.42 -15.07
N TRP A 218 2.47 -9.83 -14.01
CA TRP A 218 1.15 -9.29 -13.72
C TRP A 218 0.81 -9.40 -12.23
N LEU A 219 0.36 -8.27 -11.68
CA LEU A 219 -0.28 -8.21 -10.37
C LEU A 219 -1.77 -8.48 -10.59
N ALA A 220 -2.16 -9.74 -10.35
CA ALA A 220 -3.52 -10.21 -10.65
C ALA A 220 -4.57 -9.64 -9.69
N TYR A 221 -4.17 -9.42 -8.43
CA TYR A 221 -5.00 -8.85 -7.39
C TYR A 221 -4.18 -7.92 -6.51
N ALA A 222 -4.71 -6.75 -6.21
CA ALA A 222 -4.27 -5.82 -5.17
C ALA A 222 -5.42 -4.87 -4.82
N ASP A 223 -5.33 -4.21 -3.66
CA ASP A 223 -6.32 -3.23 -3.24
C ASP A 223 -6.37 -2.03 -4.21
N LYS A 224 -7.56 -1.60 -4.58
CA LYS A 224 -7.78 -0.44 -5.47
C LYS A 224 -7.27 0.87 -4.87
N LYS A 225 -7.26 1.00 -3.53
CA LYS A 225 -6.69 2.17 -2.82
C LYS A 225 -5.19 2.36 -3.08
N LEU A 226 -4.48 1.32 -3.54
CA LEU A 226 -3.07 1.41 -3.93
C LEU A 226 -2.84 2.14 -5.26
N ASN A 227 -3.91 2.45 -6.03
CA ASN A 227 -3.84 3.16 -7.32
C ASN A 227 -2.86 2.55 -8.34
N GLY A 228 -2.74 1.22 -8.34
CA GLY A 228 -1.84 0.48 -9.22
C GLY A 228 -0.40 0.38 -8.71
N ARG A 229 -0.11 0.87 -7.51
CA ARG A 229 1.17 0.63 -6.84
C ARG A 229 1.26 -0.81 -6.36
N ASP A 230 2.48 -1.30 -6.31
CA ASP A 230 2.76 -2.67 -5.91
C ASP A 230 2.85 -2.80 -4.39
N PRO A 231 1.96 -3.58 -3.74
CA PRO A 231 1.97 -3.73 -2.29
C PRO A 231 3.26 -4.36 -1.74
N GLU A 232 3.97 -5.19 -2.51
CA GLU A 232 5.23 -5.81 -2.09
C GLU A 232 6.36 -4.79 -1.88
N TYR A 233 6.26 -3.64 -2.55
CA TYR A 233 7.27 -2.57 -2.50
C TYR A 233 6.78 -1.33 -1.72
N TYR A 234 5.66 -1.44 -1.06
CA TYR A 234 5.16 -0.40 -0.17
C TYR A 234 5.91 -0.43 1.17
N ASN A 235 6.22 0.71 1.76
CA ASN A 235 6.85 0.85 3.08
C ASN A 235 8.24 0.21 3.24
N THR A 236 9.00 0.07 2.18
CA THR A 236 10.37 -0.47 2.24
C THR A 236 11.42 0.53 2.76
N GLY A 237 10.98 1.67 3.31
CA GLY A 237 11.86 2.68 3.94
C GLY A 237 12.68 3.52 2.96
N GLY A 238 12.32 3.53 1.69
CA GLY A 238 13.00 4.29 0.65
C GLY A 238 12.25 4.26 -0.67
N VAL A 239 12.84 4.82 -1.72
CA VAL A 239 12.33 4.74 -3.09
C VAL A 239 12.61 3.35 -3.64
N SER A 240 11.77 2.38 -3.29
CA SER A 240 11.83 1.04 -3.84
C SER A 240 11.02 0.96 -5.13
N SER A 241 11.68 0.62 -6.22
CA SER A 241 11.01 0.38 -7.50
C SER A 241 10.62 -1.08 -7.62
N PRO A 242 9.39 -1.39 -8.07
CA PRO A 242 9.02 -2.77 -8.39
C PRO A 242 10.00 -3.40 -9.35
N ASN A 243 10.29 -4.69 -9.17
CA ASN A 243 11.10 -5.42 -10.12
C ASN A 243 10.52 -5.33 -11.53
N PRO A 244 11.31 -4.96 -12.54
CA PRO A 244 10.81 -4.85 -13.89
C PRO A 244 10.33 -6.21 -14.42
N ARG A 245 9.44 -6.17 -15.39
CA ARG A 245 9.10 -7.36 -16.17
C ARG A 245 10.33 -7.79 -16.95
N GLN A 246 10.68 -9.07 -16.85
CA GLN A 246 11.84 -9.63 -17.55
C GLN A 246 11.38 -10.70 -18.50
N PHE A 247 11.95 -10.70 -19.71
CA PHE A 247 11.71 -11.70 -20.73
C PHE A 247 13.05 -12.33 -21.10
N THR A 248 13.11 -13.66 -21.06
CA THR A 248 14.32 -14.41 -21.33
C THR A 248 14.03 -15.50 -22.35
N LEU A 249 14.84 -15.53 -23.40
CA LEU A 249 14.87 -16.61 -24.38
C LEU A 249 16.11 -17.45 -24.12
N THR A 250 15.93 -18.74 -23.88
CA THR A 250 17.01 -19.70 -23.67
C THR A 250 17.00 -20.73 -24.81
N VAL A 251 18.13 -20.91 -25.46
CA VAL A 251 18.35 -21.96 -26.43
C VAL A 251 19.33 -22.98 -25.83
N LYS A 252 18.96 -24.25 -25.84
CA LYS A 252 19.78 -25.37 -25.36
C LYS A 252 20.18 -26.23 -26.54
N LEU A 253 21.47 -26.46 -26.68
CA LEU A 253 22.05 -27.36 -27.66
C LEU A 253 22.84 -28.44 -26.91
N GLY A 254 22.62 -29.71 -27.22
CA GLY A 254 23.42 -30.82 -26.74
C GLY A 254 24.19 -31.40 -27.92
N PHE A 255 25.45 -31.72 -27.69
CA PHE A 255 26.37 -32.30 -28.66
C PHE A 255 26.70 -33.72 -28.30
#